data_07219cb50d9750d33a5d5b977ecabded
#
_entry.id   07219cb50d9750d33a5d5b977ecabded
#
_cell.length_a   1.000
_cell.length_b   1.000
_cell.length_c   1.000
_cell.angle_alpha   90.00
_cell.angle_beta   90.00
_cell.angle_gamma   90.00
#
_symmetry.space_group_name_H-M   'P 1'
#
loop_
_entity.id
_entity.type
_entity.pdbx_description
1 polymer ?
#
loop_
_entity_poly.entity_id
_entity_poly.type
_entity_poly.pdbx_seq_one_letter_code
_entity_poly.pdbx_strand_id
1 'polypeptide(L)'
;MNVKLEASWKELLKEEFDKPYFKNLTDFVRSEYQKSTVYPPAKFIFNALDSLPVDEVKVVIIGQDPYHGPGQAHGLSFSVPNGVTPPPSLKNIYKELQSDLGVKPKTSGNLE
;
A
#
# COMPACT_ATOMS: atom_id res chain seq x y z
N MET A 1 7.26 20.02 -5.40
CA MET A 1 6.52 19.69 -4.15
C MET A 1 7.38 18.79 -3.26
N ASN A 2 7.44 19.09 -1.98
CA ASN A 2 8.21 18.29 -1.04
C ASN A 2 7.36 17.13 -0.49
N VAL A 3 7.58 15.94 -1.02
CA VAL A 3 6.89 14.71 -0.60
C VAL A 3 7.80 13.94 0.35
N LYS A 4 7.27 13.52 1.49
CA LYS A 4 8.01 12.66 2.43
C LYS A 4 7.96 11.22 1.91
N LEU A 5 9.12 10.73 1.47
CA LEU A 5 9.24 9.45 0.82
C LEU A 5 10.66 8.92 1.00
N GLU A 6 10.84 7.60 0.96
CA GLU A 6 12.16 6.97 0.98
C GLU A 6 13.02 7.57 -0.14
N ALA A 7 14.31 7.79 0.14
CA ALA A 7 15.19 8.63 -0.67
C ALA A 7 15.34 8.19 -2.13
N SER A 8 15.47 6.89 -2.40
CA SER A 8 15.67 6.39 -3.77
C SER A 8 14.41 6.57 -4.63
N TRP A 9 13.23 6.34 -4.06
CA TRP A 9 11.95 6.60 -4.73
C TRP A 9 11.74 8.10 -4.96
N LYS A 10 12.08 8.92 -3.96
CA LYS A 10 11.95 10.37 -4.07
C LYS A 10 12.79 10.91 -5.22
N GLU A 11 14.01 10.45 -5.37
CA GLU A 11 14.87 10.85 -6.47
C GLU A 11 14.34 10.41 -7.83
N LEU A 12 13.86 9.16 -7.91
CA LEU A 12 13.29 8.62 -9.15
C LEU A 12 12.03 9.35 -9.60
N LEU A 13 11.18 9.74 -8.64
CA LEU A 13 9.85 10.28 -8.91
C LEU A 13 9.77 11.82 -8.80
N LYS A 14 10.87 12.49 -8.50
CA LYS A 14 10.85 13.94 -8.20
C LYS A 14 10.19 14.80 -9.28
N GLU A 15 10.38 14.45 -10.54
CA GLU A 15 9.78 15.21 -11.66
C GLU A 15 8.25 15.04 -11.71
N GLU A 16 7.75 13.86 -11.31
CA GLU A 16 6.32 13.59 -11.26
C GLU A 16 5.62 14.48 -10.23
N PHE A 17 6.28 14.75 -9.10
CA PHE A 17 5.72 15.55 -8.02
C PHE A 17 5.52 17.04 -8.38
N ASP A 18 6.19 17.52 -9.41
CA ASP A 18 6.07 18.90 -9.88
C ASP A 18 5.09 19.06 -11.05
N LYS A 19 4.53 17.97 -11.56
CA LYS A 19 3.56 18.00 -12.65
C LYS A 19 2.18 18.46 -12.16
N PRO A 20 1.41 19.17 -13.02
CA PRO A 20 0.08 19.67 -12.65
C PRO A 20 -0.89 18.60 -12.18
N TYR A 21 -0.85 17.40 -12.77
CA TYR A 21 -1.74 16.32 -12.35
C TYR A 21 -1.51 15.91 -10.90
N PHE A 22 -0.25 15.92 -10.45
CA PHE A 22 0.10 15.53 -9.10
C PHE A 22 -0.41 16.57 -8.08
N LYS A 23 -0.28 17.86 -8.41
CA LYS A 23 -0.83 18.92 -7.59
C LYS A 23 -2.35 18.78 -7.46
N ASN A 24 -3.04 18.58 -8.57
CA ASN A 24 -4.49 18.40 -8.57
C ASN A 24 -4.91 17.18 -7.75
N LEU A 25 -4.17 16.06 -7.89
CA LEU A 25 -4.41 14.85 -7.14
C LEU A 25 -4.24 15.08 -5.64
N THR A 26 -3.15 15.73 -5.22
CA THR A 26 -2.89 15.99 -3.79
C THR A 26 -3.92 16.92 -3.18
N ASP A 27 -4.36 17.93 -3.90
CA ASP A 27 -5.42 18.85 -3.44
C ASP A 27 -6.75 18.09 -3.26
N PHE A 28 -7.10 17.25 -4.20
CA PHE A 28 -8.29 16.40 -4.14
C PHE A 28 -8.21 15.44 -2.92
N VAL A 29 -7.13 14.71 -2.77
CA VAL A 29 -6.94 13.73 -1.69
C VAL A 29 -7.02 14.41 -0.32
N ARG A 30 -6.34 15.55 -0.14
CA ARG A 30 -6.44 16.32 1.12
C ARG A 30 -7.87 16.71 1.43
N SER A 31 -8.60 17.17 0.43
CA SER A 31 -10.02 17.54 0.59
C SER A 31 -10.84 16.33 1.06
N GLU A 32 -10.62 15.16 0.46
CA GLU A 32 -11.35 13.95 0.85
C GLU A 32 -11.05 13.52 2.30
N TYR A 33 -9.78 13.58 2.72
CA TYR A 33 -9.41 13.27 4.12
C TYR A 33 -10.05 14.24 5.12
N GLN A 34 -10.32 15.49 4.73
CA GLN A 34 -10.99 16.47 5.58
C GLN A 34 -12.50 16.24 5.66
N LYS A 35 -13.13 15.73 4.60
CA LYS A 35 -14.59 15.57 4.49
C LYS A 35 -15.10 14.25 5.03
N SER A 36 -14.30 13.18 4.91
CA SER A 36 -14.74 11.82 5.20
C SER A 36 -13.60 10.97 5.73
N THR A 37 -13.94 9.76 6.16
CA THR A 37 -12.94 8.76 6.53
C THR A 37 -12.41 8.10 5.28
N VAL A 38 -11.09 8.19 5.05
CA VAL A 38 -10.39 7.61 3.90
C VAL A 38 -9.39 6.55 4.37
N TYR A 39 -9.31 5.44 3.67
CA TYR A 39 -8.35 4.35 3.93
C TYR A 39 -7.36 4.20 2.79
N PRO A 40 -6.09 3.93 3.07
CA PRO A 40 -5.46 3.84 4.40
C PRO A 40 -5.35 5.21 5.08
N PRO A 41 -5.05 5.27 6.38
CA PRO A 41 -4.66 6.52 7.03
C PRO A 41 -3.53 7.22 6.26
N ALA A 42 -3.52 8.54 6.24
CA ALA A 42 -2.61 9.33 5.39
C ALA A 42 -1.14 8.94 5.55
N LYS A 43 -0.71 8.57 6.76
CA LYS A 43 0.66 8.13 7.05
C LYS A 43 1.09 6.87 6.31
N PHE A 44 0.14 6.09 5.80
CA PHE A 44 0.41 4.82 5.10
C PHE A 44 0.24 4.90 3.57
N ILE A 45 -0.08 6.06 3.02
CA ILE A 45 -0.28 6.20 1.56
C ILE A 45 0.94 5.70 0.78
N PHE A 46 2.14 6.02 1.23
CA PHE A 46 3.39 5.62 0.57
C PHE A 46 4.09 4.43 1.24
N ASN A 47 3.37 3.67 2.06
CA ASN A 47 3.98 2.58 2.83
C ASN A 47 4.72 1.57 1.93
N ALA A 48 4.19 1.24 0.77
CA ALA A 48 4.86 0.32 -0.16
C ALA A 48 6.22 0.84 -0.62
N LEU A 49 6.31 2.12 -0.94
CA LEU A 49 7.54 2.75 -1.39
C LEU A 49 8.52 2.97 -0.24
N ASP A 50 8.00 3.29 0.95
CA ASP A 50 8.85 3.50 2.13
C ASP A 50 9.41 2.19 2.70
N SER A 51 8.81 1.06 2.37
CA SER A 51 9.21 -0.24 2.91
C SER A 51 10.45 -0.83 2.24
N LEU A 52 10.80 -0.38 1.02
CA LEU A 52 11.87 -1.01 0.24
C LEU A 52 12.46 -0.01 -0.76
N PRO A 53 13.81 0.17 -0.79
CA PRO A 53 14.46 0.98 -1.82
C PRO A 53 14.24 0.45 -3.23
N VAL A 54 14.29 1.36 -4.22
CA VAL A 54 14.04 1.02 -5.64
C VAL A 54 14.87 -0.17 -6.14
N ASP A 55 16.17 -0.18 -5.83
CA ASP A 55 17.11 -1.18 -6.34
C ASP A 55 16.96 -2.55 -5.68
N GLU A 56 16.19 -2.65 -4.59
CA GLU A 56 15.91 -3.92 -3.92
C GLU A 56 14.58 -4.55 -4.36
N VAL A 57 13.79 -3.85 -5.16
CA VAL A 57 12.50 -4.34 -5.63
C VAL A 57 12.71 -5.44 -6.66
N LYS A 58 12.10 -6.61 -6.42
CA LYS A 58 12.13 -7.76 -7.35
C LYS A 58 10.78 -8.00 -8.00
N VAL A 59 9.69 -7.76 -7.26
CA VAL A 59 8.32 -7.98 -7.73
C VAL A 59 7.46 -6.80 -7.28
N VAL A 60 6.60 -6.32 -8.18
CA VAL A 60 5.60 -5.29 -7.88
C VAL A 60 4.21 -5.89 -7.99
N ILE A 61 3.42 -5.74 -6.92
CA ILE A 61 2.02 -6.17 -6.90
C ILE A 61 1.13 -4.93 -6.92
N ILE A 62 0.30 -4.81 -7.96
CA ILE A 62 -0.66 -3.72 -8.10
C ILE A 62 -2.05 -4.27 -7.81
N GLY A 63 -2.67 -3.77 -6.74
CA GLY A 63 -4.07 -4.07 -6.42
C GLY A 63 -5.03 -3.10 -7.10
N GLN A 64 -6.33 -3.34 -6.95
CA GLN A 64 -7.37 -2.48 -7.50
C GLN A 64 -7.64 -1.30 -6.56
N ASP A 65 -8.15 -1.59 -5.37
CA ASP A 65 -8.53 -0.59 -4.37
C ASP A 65 -8.02 -0.99 -2.99
N PRO A 66 -7.78 -0.02 -2.09
CA PRO A 66 -7.55 -0.34 -0.68
C PRO A 66 -8.78 -1.02 -0.07
N TYR A 67 -8.56 -1.83 0.97
CA TYR A 67 -9.67 -2.35 1.76
C TYR A 67 -10.49 -1.20 2.35
N HIS A 68 -11.82 -1.37 2.41
CA HIS A 68 -12.74 -0.34 2.89
C HIS A 68 -13.22 -0.55 4.34
N GLY A 69 -12.81 -1.64 4.97
CA GLY A 69 -13.11 -1.90 6.38
C GLY A 69 -12.21 -1.10 7.31
N PRO A 70 -12.73 -0.63 8.47
CA PRO A 70 -11.89 0.08 9.43
C PRO A 70 -10.67 -0.72 9.85
N GLY A 71 -9.49 -0.11 9.84
CA GLY A 71 -8.24 -0.72 10.28
C GLY A 71 -7.64 -1.77 9.35
N GLN A 72 -8.19 -2.00 8.15
CA GLN A 72 -7.70 -3.03 7.23
C GLN A 72 -6.58 -2.54 6.32
N ALA A 73 -6.80 -1.43 5.61
CA ALA A 73 -5.80 -0.91 4.67
C ALA A 73 -4.63 -0.25 5.41
N HIS A 74 -3.40 -0.58 5.02
CA HIS A 74 -2.20 0.07 5.56
C HIS A 74 -1.12 0.34 4.49
N GLY A 75 -1.53 0.47 3.22
CA GLY A 75 -0.67 0.92 2.14
C GLY A 75 0.12 -0.17 1.42
N LEU A 76 -0.17 -1.44 1.69
CA LEU A 76 0.42 -2.59 0.99
C LEU A 76 -0.69 -3.45 0.39
N SER A 77 -0.61 -3.75 -0.91
CA SER A 77 -1.62 -4.55 -1.61
C SER A 77 -1.90 -5.87 -0.90
N PHE A 78 -3.18 -6.16 -0.67
CA PHE A 78 -3.71 -7.35 0.00
C PHE A 78 -3.39 -7.48 1.48
N SER A 79 -2.45 -6.71 2.00
CA SER A 79 -1.97 -6.78 3.38
C SER A 79 -2.92 -6.09 4.35
N VAL A 80 -2.98 -6.60 5.58
CA VAL A 80 -3.63 -5.97 6.73
C VAL A 80 -2.64 -5.90 7.89
N PRO A 81 -2.84 -4.95 8.84
CA PRO A 81 -1.97 -4.88 10.02
C PRO A 81 -2.01 -6.13 10.88
N ASN A 82 -0.99 -6.32 11.71
CA ASN A 82 -0.99 -7.37 12.72
C ASN A 82 -2.25 -7.30 13.60
N GLY A 83 -2.83 -8.45 13.91
CA GLY A 83 -4.03 -8.55 14.72
C GLY A 83 -5.35 -8.38 13.95
N VAL A 84 -5.29 -8.01 12.69
CA VAL A 84 -6.46 -7.93 11.81
C VAL A 84 -6.64 -9.24 11.06
N THR A 85 -7.87 -9.76 11.04
CA THR A 85 -8.18 -11.00 10.33
C THR A 85 -7.91 -10.85 8.83
N PRO A 86 -7.14 -11.76 8.20
CA PRO A 86 -6.92 -11.73 6.77
C PRO A 86 -8.24 -11.73 5.99
N PRO A 87 -8.45 -10.75 5.08
CA PRO A 87 -9.64 -10.72 4.23
C PRO A 87 -9.69 -11.92 3.25
N PRO A 88 -10.86 -12.22 2.67
CA PRO A 88 -11.02 -13.37 1.77
C PRO A 88 -10.04 -13.42 0.60
N SER A 89 -9.73 -12.29 -0.02
CA SER A 89 -8.75 -12.21 -1.11
C SER A 89 -7.36 -12.66 -0.69
N LEU A 90 -6.91 -12.24 0.49
CA LEU A 90 -5.61 -12.65 1.04
C LEU A 90 -5.62 -14.13 1.44
N LYS A 91 -6.71 -14.61 2.01
CA LYS A 91 -6.87 -16.05 2.31
C LYS A 91 -6.75 -16.91 1.06
N ASN A 92 -7.32 -16.45 -0.05
CA ASN A 92 -7.20 -17.13 -1.34
C ASN A 92 -5.76 -17.16 -1.86
N ILE A 93 -5.01 -16.08 -1.68
CA ILE A 93 -3.58 -16.03 -2.02
C ILE A 93 -2.80 -17.05 -1.18
N TYR A 94 -3.03 -17.10 0.12
CA TYR A 94 -2.37 -18.06 0.99
C TYR A 94 -2.71 -19.51 0.63
N LYS A 95 -3.96 -19.77 0.28
CA LYS A 95 -4.42 -21.09 -0.16
C LYS A 95 -3.70 -21.52 -1.45
N GLU A 96 -3.55 -20.60 -2.40
CA GLU A 96 -2.85 -20.88 -3.66
C GLU A 96 -1.36 -21.11 -3.44
N LEU A 97 -0.71 -20.35 -2.58
CA LEU A 97 0.70 -20.55 -2.24
C LEU A 97 0.92 -21.93 -1.60
N GLN A 98 0.01 -22.39 -0.75
CA GLN A 98 0.08 -23.72 -0.15
C GLN A 98 -0.12 -24.81 -1.21
N SER A 99 -1.14 -24.66 -2.07
CA SER A 99 -1.49 -25.65 -3.08
C SER A 99 -0.42 -25.77 -4.16
N ASP A 100 0.13 -24.66 -4.63
CA ASP A 100 1.10 -24.62 -5.72
C ASP A 100 2.53 -24.93 -5.25
N LEU A 101 2.97 -24.28 -4.17
CA LEU A 101 4.37 -24.30 -3.73
C LEU A 101 4.60 -25.09 -2.43
N GLY A 102 3.56 -25.57 -1.79
CA GLY A 102 3.66 -26.26 -0.51
C GLY A 102 4.04 -25.33 0.65
N VAL A 103 3.88 -24.01 0.49
CA VAL A 103 4.18 -23.04 1.53
C VAL A 103 3.18 -23.15 2.67
N LYS A 104 3.68 -23.23 3.90
CA LYS A 104 2.81 -23.28 5.09
C LYS A 104 2.01 -21.98 5.20
N PRO A 105 0.67 -22.05 5.40
CA PRO A 105 -0.16 -20.86 5.56
C PRO A 105 0.28 -20.00 6.74
N LYS A 106 0.33 -18.69 6.54
CA LYS A 106 0.54 -17.72 7.61
C LYS A 106 -0.75 -17.48 8.37
N THR A 107 -0.64 -17.23 9.67
CA THR A 107 -1.76 -16.80 10.50
C THR A 107 -1.94 -15.28 10.48
N SER A 108 -0.85 -14.53 10.31
CA SER A 108 -0.88 -13.07 10.16
C SER A 108 -1.24 -12.67 8.74
N GLY A 109 -2.02 -11.58 8.59
CA GLY A 109 -2.30 -10.96 7.31
C GLY A 109 -1.33 -9.84 6.93
N ASN A 110 -0.32 -9.58 7.75
CA ASN A 110 0.68 -8.55 7.47
C ASN A 110 1.74 -9.10 6.52
N LEU A 111 1.86 -8.47 5.34
CA LEU A 111 2.80 -8.85 4.29
C LEU A 111 4.09 -8.01 4.32
N GLU A 112 4.20 -7.11 5.27
CA GLU A 112 5.37 -6.25 5.44
C GLU A 112 6.67 -7.04 5.69
#